data_a0042966c947c7f088eca7a5e1b4d2d6
#
_entry.id   a0042966c947c7f088eca7a5e1b4d2d6
#
_cell.length_a   1.000
_cell.length_b   1.000
_cell.length_c   1.000
_cell.angle_alpha   90.00
_cell.angle_beta   90.00
_cell.angle_gamma   90.00
#
_symmetry.space_group_name_H-M   'P 1'
#
loop_
_entity.id
_entity.type
_entity.pdbx_description
1 polymer ?
#
loop_
_entity_poly.entity_id
_entity_poly.type
_entity_poly.pdbx_seq_one_letter_code
_entity_poly.pdbx_strand_id
1 'polypeptide(L)'
;MDAIRKKMQSLKGETDVLMATIARFEGDTKESNAQSDVYEADIRDLGKKIQGYECDFDETFDKLNKALTALEEKEKAFKTAEEEVRQFFKFKSTGMTKVSK
;
A
#
# COMPACT_ATOMS: atom_id res chain seq x y z
N MET A 1 -43.38 -46.91 39.00
CA MET A 1 -42.38 -46.02 39.63
C MET A 1 -41.03 -46.10 38.96
N ASP A 2 -40.53 -47.29 38.66
CA ASP A 2 -39.20 -47.44 38.01
C ASP A 2 -39.20 -46.89 36.61
N ALA A 3 -40.26 -47.02 35.83
CA ALA A 3 -40.38 -46.51 34.49
C ALA A 3 -40.30 -44.98 34.46
N ILE A 4 -40.94 -44.31 35.42
CA ILE A 4 -40.91 -42.85 35.56
C ILE A 4 -39.54 -42.39 35.97
N ARG A 5 -38.91 -43.09 36.90
CA ARG A 5 -37.56 -42.77 37.35
C ARG A 5 -36.54 -42.86 36.21
N LYS A 6 -36.62 -43.94 35.42
CA LYS A 6 -35.75 -44.15 34.27
C LYS A 6 -35.94 -43.06 33.23
N LYS A 7 -37.19 -42.67 32.97
CA LYS A 7 -37.51 -41.62 32.03
C LYS A 7 -36.96 -40.26 32.52
N MET A 8 -37.10 -39.97 33.79
CA MET A 8 -36.55 -38.74 34.41
C MET A 8 -35.04 -38.70 34.32
N GLN A 9 -34.37 -39.84 34.56
CA GLN A 9 -32.92 -39.92 34.44
C GLN A 9 -32.47 -39.74 33.00
N SER A 10 -33.19 -40.32 32.06
CA SER A 10 -32.91 -40.16 30.62
C SER A 10 -33.07 -38.71 30.20
N LEU A 11 -34.12 -38.04 30.60
CA LEU A 11 -34.38 -36.64 30.32
C LEU A 11 -33.30 -35.75 30.93
N LYS A 12 -32.87 -36.04 32.15
CA LYS A 12 -31.82 -35.31 32.84
C LYS A 12 -30.51 -35.47 32.07
N GLY A 13 -30.18 -36.67 31.63
CA GLY A 13 -28.98 -36.94 30.83
C GLY A 13 -28.99 -36.17 29.51
N GLU A 14 -30.13 -36.17 28.82
CA GLU A 14 -30.30 -35.42 27.57
C GLU A 14 -30.12 -33.91 27.80
N THR A 15 -30.72 -33.39 28.89
CA THR A 15 -30.58 -31.98 29.25
C THR A 15 -29.13 -31.61 29.53
N ASP A 16 -28.42 -32.48 30.27
CA ASP A 16 -26.99 -32.23 30.59
C ASP A 16 -26.15 -32.21 29.31
N VAL A 17 -26.40 -33.11 28.37
CA VAL A 17 -25.70 -33.14 27.08
C VAL A 17 -25.98 -31.87 26.28
N LEU A 18 -27.25 -31.45 26.24
CA LEU A 18 -27.65 -30.24 25.52
C LEU A 18 -27.01 -29.00 26.14
N MET A 19 -26.98 -28.92 27.47
CA MET A 19 -26.32 -27.79 28.16
C MET A 19 -24.84 -27.74 27.91
N ALA A 20 -24.17 -28.89 27.88
CA ALA A 20 -22.75 -28.98 27.53
C ALA A 20 -22.51 -28.56 26.09
N THR A 21 -23.38 -28.92 25.16
CA THR A 21 -23.30 -28.54 23.76
C THR A 21 -23.48 -27.02 23.60
N ILE A 22 -24.46 -26.45 24.30
CA ILE A 22 -24.68 -25.00 24.30
C ILE A 22 -23.46 -24.27 24.82
N ALA A 23 -22.87 -24.71 25.93
CA ALA A 23 -21.68 -24.11 26.51
C ALA A 23 -20.51 -24.16 25.52
N ARG A 24 -20.34 -25.24 24.80
CA ARG A 24 -19.29 -25.38 23.78
C ARG A 24 -19.52 -24.42 22.63
N PHE A 25 -20.74 -24.33 22.13
CA PHE A 25 -21.07 -23.39 21.04
C PHE A 25 -20.89 -21.93 21.46
N GLU A 26 -21.25 -21.60 22.71
CA GLU A 26 -21.03 -20.27 23.25
C GLU A 26 -19.53 -19.92 23.29
N GLY A 27 -18.71 -20.89 23.72
CA GLY A 27 -17.26 -20.74 23.72
C GLY A 27 -16.71 -20.56 22.32
N ASP A 28 -17.16 -21.38 21.37
CA ASP A 28 -16.74 -21.27 19.96
C ASP A 28 -17.13 -19.92 19.37
N THR A 29 -18.33 -19.43 19.68
CA THR A 29 -18.81 -18.13 19.21
C THR A 29 -17.96 -17.00 19.78
N LYS A 30 -17.64 -17.05 21.05
CA LYS A 30 -16.74 -16.06 21.67
C LYS A 30 -15.39 -16.04 21.01
N GLU A 31 -14.83 -17.21 20.76
CA GLU A 31 -13.53 -17.34 20.11
C GLU A 31 -13.56 -16.78 18.69
N SER A 32 -14.59 -17.14 17.91
CA SER A 32 -14.79 -16.62 16.55
C SER A 32 -14.93 -15.11 16.54
N ASN A 33 -15.69 -14.55 17.47
CA ASN A 33 -15.88 -13.11 17.58
C ASN A 33 -14.56 -12.40 17.94
N ALA A 34 -13.79 -12.99 18.84
CA ALA A 34 -12.48 -12.45 19.21
C ALA A 34 -11.53 -12.45 18.02
N GLN A 35 -11.52 -13.52 17.21
CA GLN A 35 -10.72 -13.61 15.99
C GLN A 35 -11.16 -12.58 14.96
N SER A 36 -12.48 -12.40 14.80
CA SER A 36 -13.02 -11.38 13.89
C SER A 36 -12.60 -9.99 14.29
N ASP A 37 -12.59 -9.68 15.58
CA ASP A 37 -12.16 -8.39 16.10
C ASP A 37 -10.67 -8.13 15.79
N VAL A 38 -9.84 -9.17 15.95
CA VAL A 38 -8.41 -9.08 15.62
C VAL A 38 -8.23 -8.83 14.13
N TYR A 39 -8.95 -9.55 13.28
CA TYR A 39 -8.88 -9.38 11.83
C TYR A 39 -9.35 -7.99 11.40
N GLU A 40 -10.42 -7.48 12.01
CA GLU A 40 -10.89 -6.11 11.74
C GLU A 40 -9.84 -5.07 12.08
N ALA A 41 -9.16 -5.24 13.23
CA ALA A 41 -8.08 -4.35 13.64
C ALA A 41 -6.91 -4.41 12.65
N ASP A 42 -6.54 -5.62 12.21
CA ASP A 42 -5.48 -5.85 11.24
C ASP A 42 -5.81 -5.19 9.90
N ILE A 43 -7.06 -5.34 9.45
CA ILE A 43 -7.53 -4.72 8.20
C ILE A 43 -7.43 -3.21 8.28
N ARG A 44 -7.83 -2.61 9.40
CA ARG A 44 -7.73 -1.17 9.61
C ARG A 44 -6.27 -0.70 9.59
N ASP A 45 -5.39 -1.43 10.28
CA ASP A 45 -3.96 -1.10 10.33
C ASP A 45 -3.32 -1.20 8.96
N LEU A 46 -3.64 -2.28 8.22
CA LEU A 46 -3.15 -2.45 6.86
C LEU A 46 -3.67 -1.35 5.93
N GLY A 47 -4.93 -0.96 6.09
CA GLY A 47 -5.52 0.14 5.33
C GLY A 47 -4.79 1.45 5.54
N LYS A 48 -4.41 1.75 6.79
CA LYS A 48 -3.63 2.95 7.12
C LYS A 48 -2.24 2.90 6.50
N LYS A 49 -1.60 1.73 6.54
CA LYS A 49 -0.27 1.54 5.92
C LYS A 49 -0.34 1.74 4.41
N ILE A 50 -1.37 1.20 3.77
CA ILE A 50 -1.57 1.36 2.32
C ILE A 50 -1.74 2.84 1.99
N GLN A 51 -2.56 3.57 2.73
CA GLN A 51 -2.74 5.01 2.53
C GLN A 51 -1.42 5.77 2.69
N GLY A 52 -0.64 5.41 3.70
CA GLY A 52 0.69 6.01 3.91
C GLY A 52 1.61 5.74 2.74
N TYR A 53 1.64 4.52 2.23
CA TYR A 53 2.45 4.16 1.06
C TYR A 53 1.99 4.86 -0.20
N GLU A 54 0.68 5.01 -0.39
CA GLU A 54 0.13 5.76 -1.53
C GLU A 54 0.58 7.22 -1.50
N CYS A 55 0.53 7.85 -0.32
CA CYS A 55 1.00 9.23 -0.15
C CYS A 55 2.49 9.34 -0.45
N ASP A 56 3.29 8.41 0.07
CA ASP A 56 4.74 8.37 -0.16
C ASP A 56 5.05 8.17 -1.63
N PHE A 57 4.31 7.30 -2.29
CA PHE A 57 4.47 7.06 -3.72
C PHE A 57 4.16 8.32 -4.53
N ASP A 58 3.05 8.99 -4.21
CA ASP A 58 2.64 10.21 -4.91
C ASP A 58 3.69 11.32 -4.74
N GLU A 59 4.21 11.48 -3.53
CA GLU A 59 5.29 12.43 -3.24
C GLU A 59 6.54 12.13 -4.06
N THR A 60 6.95 10.87 -4.06
CA THR A 60 8.14 10.43 -4.78
C THR A 60 7.96 10.61 -6.27
N PHE A 61 6.78 10.28 -6.78
CA PHE A 61 6.44 10.44 -8.20
C PHE A 61 6.50 11.90 -8.61
N ASP A 62 5.96 12.81 -7.79
CA ASP A 62 6.02 14.25 -8.04
C ASP A 62 7.46 14.75 -8.06
N LYS A 63 8.27 14.30 -7.11
CA LYS A 63 9.70 14.68 -7.04
C LYS A 63 10.43 14.18 -8.28
N LEU A 64 10.15 12.96 -8.71
CA LEU A 64 10.74 12.38 -9.91
C LEU A 64 10.36 13.21 -11.14
N ASN A 65 9.10 13.56 -11.31
CA ASN A 65 8.62 14.36 -12.43
C ASN A 65 9.28 15.74 -12.45
N LYS A 66 9.41 16.37 -11.29
CA LYS A 66 10.09 17.65 -11.18
C LYS A 66 11.56 17.55 -11.58
N ALA A 67 12.23 16.49 -11.12
CA ALA A 67 13.62 16.24 -11.47
C ALA A 67 13.80 16.00 -12.97
N LEU A 68 12.89 15.21 -13.58
CA LEU A 68 12.91 14.96 -15.02
C LEU A 68 12.70 16.24 -15.83
N THR A 69 11.76 17.08 -15.40
CA THR A 69 11.49 18.37 -16.06
C THR A 69 12.72 19.27 -15.96
N ALA A 70 13.34 19.33 -14.79
CA ALA A 70 14.55 20.12 -14.59
C ALA A 70 15.70 19.61 -15.45
N LEU A 71 15.83 18.29 -15.57
CA LEU A 71 16.86 17.68 -16.42
C LEU A 71 16.63 18.02 -17.89
N GLU A 72 15.39 17.92 -18.37
CA GLU A 72 15.04 18.27 -19.75
C GLU A 72 15.36 19.73 -20.05
N GLU A 73 15.04 20.64 -19.12
CA GLU A 73 15.35 22.07 -19.27
C GLU A 73 16.85 22.30 -19.35
N LYS A 74 17.61 21.62 -18.50
CA LYS A 74 19.08 21.74 -18.53
C LYS A 74 19.68 21.17 -19.80
N GLU A 75 19.14 20.06 -20.30
CA GLU A 75 19.56 19.48 -21.58
C GLU A 75 19.32 20.44 -22.73
N LYS A 76 18.15 21.08 -22.76
CA LYS A 76 17.81 22.07 -23.76
C LYS A 76 18.77 23.27 -23.68
N ALA A 77 19.02 23.76 -22.48
CA ALA A 77 19.96 24.89 -22.26
C ALA A 77 21.36 24.49 -22.71
N PHE A 78 21.79 23.27 -22.41
CA PHE A 78 23.09 22.75 -22.82
C PHE A 78 23.20 22.70 -24.35
N LYS A 79 22.20 22.17 -25.02
CA LYS A 79 22.18 22.09 -26.49
C LYS A 79 22.18 23.47 -27.11
N THR A 80 21.45 24.43 -26.56
CA THR A 80 21.44 25.81 -27.01
C THR A 80 22.80 26.43 -26.84
N ALA A 81 23.47 26.23 -25.70
CA ALA A 81 24.82 26.73 -25.45
C ALA A 81 25.83 26.09 -26.41
N GLU A 82 25.72 24.79 -26.65
CA GLU A 82 26.56 24.10 -27.65
C GLU A 82 26.43 24.74 -29.04
N GLU A 83 25.20 24.98 -29.44
CA GLU A 83 24.90 25.59 -30.74
C GLU A 83 25.47 26.98 -30.83
N GLU A 84 25.33 27.78 -29.79
CA GLU A 84 25.89 29.12 -29.72
C GLU A 84 27.42 29.11 -29.81
N VAL A 85 28.08 28.20 -29.11
CA VAL A 85 29.54 28.03 -29.17
C VAL A 85 29.95 27.60 -30.58
N ARG A 86 29.23 26.69 -31.19
CA ARG A 86 29.52 26.21 -32.55
C ARG A 86 29.43 27.36 -33.55
N GLN A 87 28.37 28.16 -33.44
CA GLN A 87 28.20 29.35 -34.28
C GLN A 87 29.27 30.38 -34.06
N PHE A 88 29.67 30.60 -32.82
CA PHE A 88 30.75 31.50 -32.47
C PHE A 88 32.07 31.06 -33.09
N PHE A 89 32.41 29.78 -33.00
CA PHE A 89 33.61 29.22 -33.64
C PHE A 89 33.55 29.36 -35.15
N LYS A 90 32.42 29.10 -35.73
CA LYS A 90 32.19 29.25 -37.17
C LYS A 90 32.41 30.71 -37.59
N PHE A 91 31.83 31.64 -36.87
CA PHE A 91 31.97 33.08 -37.12
C PHE A 91 33.41 33.51 -37.00
N LYS A 92 34.09 33.10 -35.94
CA LYS A 92 35.50 33.42 -35.68
C LYS A 92 36.40 32.86 -36.78
N SER A 93 36.16 31.63 -37.17
CA SER A 93 36.90 30.97 -38.25
C SER A 93 36.73 31.71 -39.58
N THR A 94 35.48 32.08 -39.90
CA THR A 94 35.17 32.85 -41.10
C THR A 94 35.82 34.24 -41.06
N GLY A 95 35.72 34.88 -39.89
CA GLY A 95 36.37 36.20 -39.68
C GLY A 95 37.86 36.12 -39.83
N MET A 96 38.48 35.09 -39.25
CA MET A 96 39.94 34.87 -39.39
C MET A 96 40.32 34.61 -40.84
N THR A 97 39.54 33.83 -41.55
CA THR A 97 39.75 33.56 -42.96
C THR A 97 39.67 34.86 -43.77
N LYS A 98 38.71 35.71 -43.50
CA LYS A 98 38.57 37.02 -44.15
C LYS A 98 39.75 37.94 -43.87
N VAL A 99 40.19 37.94 -42.62
CA VAL A 99 41.34 38.79 -42.20
C VAL A 99 42.64 38.30 -42.85
N SER A 100 42.76 37.00 -43.03
CA SER A 100 43.93 36.40 -43.66
C SER A 100 44.13 36.83 -45.11
N LYS A 101 43.02 37.15 -45.70
CA LYS A 101 43.04 37.63 -47.09
C LYS A 101 43.40 39.11 -47.13
#